data_10ed8e6f099f97b0af7c63091df76b05
#
_entry.id   10ed8e6f099f97b0af7c63091df76b05
#
_cell.length_a   1.000
_cell.length_b   1.000
_cell.length_c   1.000
_cell.angle_alpha   90.00
_cell.angle_beta   90.00
_cell.angle_gamma   90.00
#
_symmetry.space_group_name_H-M   'P 1'
#
loop_
_entity.id
_entity.type
_entity.pdbx_description
1 polymer ?
#
loop_
_entity_poly.entity_id
_entity_poly.type
_entity_poly.pdbx_seq_one_letter_code
_entity_poly.pdbx_strand_id
1 'polypeptide(L)'
;MRKKILATTAMAAAAVLGLSACSGGDDATAEGSGELQIEVPDIAMQEELGDYEGEVNIVAWSGFVEAEWSDAFTDETGCVVNRRVAGTSDEMVQLMRTGDYDLVSASGDASLRLIAGGDVQPLNLELIPNFGDDIVEGMKGQIYDTINGKSYGIPIGRGANILQYNSEIVTEEPTSWDVAWEKDSPYAGQVIAYDAPIYIADAAVYLMAHEPELGIENPYALDEKQLAAAIDLLKQQNEIVSEYWSDPAAQITSFAGGTTVLGTSWEVLRKLTEDDKFKSVLPEEGSTGWSDAWMLATESKNPNCAYAWMDYASTPEVNGAIAMNFGMAPANAAFCETSEEAKAHCDYFHATDEEYFEKVWFWTTPIEQCIDGRSAEEATCTNFQQWTDAWLSVKG
;
A
#
# COMPACT_ATOMS: atom_id res chain seq x y z
N MET A 1 1.74 -74.44 -37.75
CA MET A 1 1.28 -74.25 -39.16
C MET A 1 0.91 -72.80 -39.40
N ARG A 2 1.46 -72.24 -40.49
CA ARG A 2 1.07 -71.05 -41.25
C ARG A 2 1.02 -69.74 -40.44
N LYS A 3 1.97 -68.88 -40.60
CA LYS A 3 2.42 -68.00 -41.70
C LYS A 3 1.56 -66.69 -41.83
N LYS A 4 2.23 -65.58 -41.63
CA LYS A 4 2.38 -64.37 -42.51
C LYS A 4 1.26 -63.33 -42.34
N ILE A 5 1.46 -62.00 -42.47
CA ILE A 5 2.43 -61.15 -43.19
C ILE A 5 2.31 -59.71 -42.62
N LEU A 6 3.44 -58.97 -42.68
CA LEU A 6 3.60 -57.52 -42.52
C LEU A 6 2.65 -56.67 -43.41
N ALA A 7 2.32 -55.47 -42.99
CA ALA A 7 2.28 -54.31 -43.90
C ALA A 7 2.55 -53.03 -43.11
N THR A 8 3.67 -52.42 -43.41
CA THR A 8 4.10 -51.06 -43.17
C THR A 8 3.36 -50.10 -44.10
N THR A 9 2.88 -48.97 -43.63
CA THR A 9 2.66 -47.82 -44.51
C THR A 9 3.04 -46.51 -43.72
N ALA A 10 4.09 -45.90 -44.21
CA ALA A 10 4.48 -44.53 -43.89
C ALA A 10 3.75 -43.57 -44.85
N MET A 11 3.35 -42.41 -44.36
CA MET A 11 3.12 -41.17 -45.15
C MET A 11 3.07 -40.04 -44.15
N ALA A 12 4.11 -39.23 -44.12
CA ALA A 12 4.37 -38.07 -44.93
C ALA A 12 3.80 -36.74 -44.31
N ALA A 13 4.76 -35.97 -43.94
CA ALA A 13 4.64 -34.59 -43.39
C ALA A 13 3.94 -33.63 -44.38
N ALA A 14 3.20 -32.69 -43.85
CA ALA A 14 2.93 -31.43 -44.50
C ALA A 14 3.10 -30.32 -43.49
N ALA A 15 4.21 -29.60 -43.62
CA ALA A 15 4.46 -28.32 -42.99
C ALA A 15 3.64 -27.25 -43.73
N VAL A 16 2.83 -26.50 -43.00
CA VAL A 16 2.25 -25.25 -43.47
C VAL A 16 2.89 -24.11 -42.69
N LEU A 17 3.81 -23.42 -43.34
CA LEU A 17 4.34 -22.14 -42.94
C LEU A 17 3.28 -21.06 -43.24
N GLY A 18 2.69 -20.48 -42.19
CA GLY A 18 1.91 -19.27 -42.28
C GLY A 18 2.69 -18.11 -41.70
N LEU A 19 3.30 -17.30 -42.57
CA LEU A 19 3.78 -15.96 -42.21
C LEU A 19 2.56 -15.10 -41.92
N SER A 20 2.49 -14.49 -40.77
CA SER A 20 1.70 -13.29 -40.51
C SER A 20 2.58 -12.23 -39.89
N ALA A 21 2.51 -11.07 -40.50
CA ALA A 21 3.37 -9.92 -40.36
C ALA A 21 3.22 -9.26 -38.99
N CYS A 22 4.33 -8.67 -38.59
CA CYS A 22 4.47 -7.69 -37.49
C CYS A 22 3.50 -6.53 -37.69
N SER A 23 2.80 -6.18 -36.63
CA SER A 23 2.32 -4.84 -36.37
C SER A 23 2.73 -4.56 -34.93
N GLY A 24 3.72 -3.69 -34.76
CA GLY A 24 4.16 -3.23 -33.47
C GLY A 24 3.12 -2.30 -32.86
N GLY A 25 2.94 -2.45 -31.59
CA GLY A 25 2.29 -1.56 -30.66
C GLY A 25 2.88 -1.94 -29.31
N ASP A 26 3.88 -1.20 -28.87
CA ASP A 26 4.36 -1.27 -27.49
C ASP A 26 3.30 -0.61 -26.61
N ASP A 27 2.38 -1.39 -26.12
CA ASP A 27 1.63 -1.09 -24.90
C ASP A 27 2.37 -1.79 -23.76
N ALA A 28 3.19 -1.03 -23.06
CA ALA A 28 3.71 -1.40 -21.76
C ALA A 28 2.56 -1.21 -20.74
N THR A 29 1.58 -2.09 -20.76
CA THR A 29 0.69 -2.29 -19.63
C THR A 29 1.49 -3.00 -18.57
N ALA A 30 1.53 -2.43 -17.36
CA ALA A 30 2.04 -3.06 -16.17
C ALA A 30 1.23 -4.34 -15.87
N GLU A 31 1.53 -5.42 -16.58
CA GLU A 31 1.06 -6.77 -16.22
C GLU A 31 1.94 -7.32 -15.10
N GLY A 32 1.73 -6.80 -13.90
CA GLY A 32 2.35 -7.29 -12.66
C GLY A 32 1.35 -7.96 -11.71
N SER A 33 0.18 -8.43 -12.19
CA SER A 33 -0.74 -9.23 -11.38
C SER A 33 -0.46 -10.74 -11.51
N GLY A 34 0.78 -11.14 -11.28
CA GLY A 34 1.08 -12.51 -10.95
C GLY A 34 0.50 -12.78 -9.56
N GLU A 35 -0.51 -13.65 -9.46
CA GLU A 35 -1.08 -14.08 -8.19
C GLU A 35 0.06 -14.51 -7.24
N LEU A 36 0.26 -13.77 -6.15
CA LEU A 36 1.33 -14.05 -5.18
C LEU A 36 1.01 -15.38 -4.49
N GLN A 37 1.87 -16.36 -4.70
CA GLN A 37 1.78 -17.67 -4.09
C GLN A 37 2.77 -17.77 -2.93
N ILE A 38 2.30 -17.51 -1.72
CA ILE A 38 3.11 -17.67 -0.50
C ILE A 38 2.50 -18.72 0.42
N GLU A 39 3.34 -19.34 1.26
CA GLU A 39 2.83 -20.20 2.31
C GLU A 39 2.14 -19.37 3.38
N VAL A 40 0.83 -19.59 3.52
CA VAL A 40 0.01 -18.97 4.57
C VAL A 40 -0.75 -20.06 5.30
N PRO A 41 -1.09 -19.88 6.58
CA PRO A 41 -1.92 -20.83 7.30
C PRO A 41 -3.26 -21.08 6.58
N ASP A 42 -3.68 -22.35 6.53
CA ASP A 42 -4.98 -22.69 5.97
C ASP A 42 -6.10 -22.40 6.98
N ILE A 43 -6.63 -21.18 6.89
CA ILE A 43 -7.68 -20.67 7.76
C ILE A 43 -9.00 -20.70 7.00
N ALA A 44 -10.03 -21.23 7.66
CA ALA A 44 -11.38 -21.28 7.09
C ALA A 44 -11.96 -19.87 7.01
N MET A 45 -12.57 -19.56 5.89
CA MET A 45 -13.34 -18.34 5.67
C MET A 45 -14.77 -18.50 6.24
N GLN A 46 -15.36 -17.42 6.76
CA GLN A 46 -16.77 -17.43 7.18
C GLN A 46 -17.68 -17.61 5.96
N GLU A 47 -18.61 -18.56 6.03
CA GLU A 47 -19.51 -18.88 4.91
C GLU A 47 -20.83 -18.09 4.95
N GLU A 48 -21.34 -17.79 6.17
CA GLU A 48 -22.61 -17.09 6.39
C GLU A 48 -22.56 -16.22 7.65
N LEU A 49 -23.36 -15.17 7.70
CA LEU A 49 -23.52 -14.36 8.91
C LEU A 49 -24.53 -15.00 9.85
N GLY A 50 -24.22 -14.98 11.16
CA GLY A 50 -25.10 -15.33 12.24
C GLY A 50 -25.74 -14.10 12.92
N ASP A 51 -26.21 -14.28 14.16
CA ASP A 51 -26.66 -13.18 15.01
C ASP A 51 -25.47 -12.31 15.41
N TYR A 52 -25.67 -11.00 15.51
CA TYR A 52 -24.65 -10.07 15.97
C TYR A 52 -24.29 -10.31 17.43
N GLU A 53 -22.99 -10.26 17.75
CA GLU A 53 -22.47 -10.56 19.09
C GLU A 53 -22.68 -9.41 20.08
N GLY A 54 -22.98 -8.20 19.58
CA GLY A 54 -23.28 -7.02 20.38
C GLY A 54 -22.09 -6.07 20.61
N GLU A 55 -20.91 -6.42 20.16
CA GLU A 55 -19.73 -5.54 20.16
C GLU A 55 -18.77 -5.89 19.03
N VAL A 56 -17.88 -4.95 18.70
CA VAL A 56 -16.70 -5.17 17.83
C VAL A 56 -15.52 -4.38 18.37
N ASN A 57 -14.36 -5.02 18.48
CA ASN A 57 -13.12 -4.43 18.99
C ASN A 57 -12.18 -4.14 17.84
N ILE A 58 -11.88 -2.87 17.57
CA ILE A 58 -11.17 -2.42 16.37
C ILE A 58 -9.86 -1.72 16.73
N VAL A 59 -8.74 -2.18 16.19
CA VAL A 59 -7.48 -1.44 16.14
C VAL A 59 -7.45 -0.62 14.86
N ALA A 60 -7.25 0.69 14.98
CA ALA A 60 -7.27 1.56 13.81
C ALA A 60 -6.33 2.76 13.95
N TRP A 61 -5.99 3.36 12.81
CA TRP A 61 -5.40 4.68 12.76
C TRP A 61 -6.34 5.72 13.41
N SER A 62 -5.76 6.78 13.95
CA SER A 62 -6.55 7.93 14.42
C SER A 62 -7.38 8.49 13.26
N GLY A 63 -8.66 8.69 13.48
CA GLY A 63 -9.55 9.23 12.46
C GLY A 63 -10.34 8.20 11.64
N PHE A 64 -10.07 6.88 11.77
CA PHE A 64 -10.80 5.85 11.02
C PHE A 64 -12.07 5.36 11.72
N VAL A 65 -12.11 5.44 13.05
CA VAL A 65 -13.24 4.97 13.86
C VAL A 65 -13.64 6.09 14.82
N GLU A 66 -14.38 7.08 14.32
CA GLU A 66 -14.84 8.20 15.13
C GLU A 66 -16.32 8.06 15.52
N ALA A 67 -16.72 8.73 16.62
CA ALA A 67 -18.07 8.62 17.16
C ALA A 67 -19.15 9.00 16.14
N GLU A 68 -18.87 9.90 15.22
CA GLU A 68 -19.83 10.40 14.23
C GLU A 68 -20.47 9.28 13.40
N TRP A 69 -19.70 8.26 13.04
CA TRP A 69 -20.21 7.09 12.29
C TRP A 69 -20.27 5.81 13.10
N SER A 70 -19.41 5.63 14.11
CA SER A 70 -19.47 4.44 14.96
C SER A 70 -20.70 4.39 15.87
N ASP A 71 -21.19 5.55 16.34
CA ASP A 71 -22.42 5.62 17.13
C ASP A 71 -23.64 5.27 16.25
N ALA A 72 -23.68 5.78 14.99
CA ALA A 72 -24.75 5.44 14.05
C ALA A 72 -24.76 3.94 13.71
N PHE A 73 -23.59 3.33 13.51
CA PHE A 73 -23.45 1.89 13.33
C PHE A 73 -23.99 1.11 14.55
N THR A 74 -23.63 1.55 15.76
CA THR A 74 -24.11 0.93 17.00
C THR A 74 -25.65 1.03 17.13
N ASP A 75 -26.21 2.18 16.80
CA ASP A 75 -27.67 2.40 16.85
C ASP A 75 -28.43 1.52 15.85
N GLU A 76 -27.84 1.28 14.67
CA GLU A 76 -28.44 0.46 13.62
C GLU A 76 -28.33 -1.04 13.89
N THR A 77 -27.17 -1.51 14.34
CA THR A 77 -26.85 -2.93 14.44
C THR A 77 -26.93 -3.50 15.86
N GLY A 78 -26.79 -2.65 16.86
CA GLY A 78 -26.59 -3.07 18.25
C GLY A 78 -25.14 -3.51 18.56
N CYS A 79 -24.22 -3.47 17.60
CA CYS A 79 -22.80 -3.75 17.80
C CYS A 79 -22.08 -2.52 18.36
N VAL A 80 -21.71 -2.54 19.63
CA VAL A 80 -20.95 -1.46 20.28
C VAL A 80 -19.52 -1.47 19.75
N VAL A 81 -19.05 -0.34 19.22
CA VAL A 81 -17.70 -0.22 18.66
C VAL A 81 -16.70 0.19 19.74
N ASN A 82 -15.79 -0.70 20.08
CA ASN A 82 -14.67 -0.46 20.99
C ASN A 82 -13.40 -0.20 20.20
N ARG A 83 -12.95 1.07 20.13
CA ARG A 83 -11.75 1.42 19.34
C ARG A 83 -10.48 1.45 20.19
N ARG A 84 -9.39 1.02 19.58
CA ARG A 84 -8.01 1.21 20.02
C ARG A 84 -7.24 1.94 18.93
N VAL A 85 -6.80 3.16 19.17
CA VAL A 85 -5.91 3.88 18.25
C VAL A 85 -4.50 3.33 18.38
N ALA A 86 -3.88 2.99 17.25
CA ALA A 86 -2.48 2.65 17.13
C ALA A 86 -1.75 3.71 16.28
N GLY A 87 -0.48 3.94 16.60
CA GLY A 87 0.33 4.98 15.97
C GLY A 87 1.26 4.46 14.87
N THR A 88 1.47 3.14 14.78
CA THR A 88 2.37 2.51 13.80
C THR A 88 1.84 1.14 13.36
N SER A 89 2.23 0.71 12.15
CA SER A 89 1.96 -0.65 11.64
C SER A 89 2.50 -1.74 12.58
N ASP A 90 3.66 -1.51 13.19
CA ASP A 90 4.25 -2.46 14.16
C ASP A 90 3.40 -2.59 15.44
N GLU A 91 2.85 -1.49 15.95
CA GLU A 91 1.91 -1.53 17.08
C GLU A 91 0.65 -2.31 16.72
N MET A 92 0.09 -2.10 15.51
CA MET A 92 -1.08 -2.83 15.04
C MET A 92 -0.84 -4.33 14.99
N VAL A 93 0.27 -4.77 14.41
CA VAL A 93 0.64 -6.19 14.36
C VAL A 93 0.77 -6.78 15.77
N GLN A 94 1.39 -6.05 16.70
CA GLN A 94 1.52 -6.52 18.09
C GLN A 94 0.18 -6.62 18.80
N LEU A 95 -0.72 -5.63 18.62
CA LEU A 95 -2.05 -5.62 19.21
C LEU A 95 -2.91 -6.77 18.69
N MET A 96 -2.90 -7.04 17.37
CA MET A 96 -3.64 -8.16 16.79
C MET A 96 -3.20 -9.51 17.36
N ARG A 97 -1.92 -9.70 17.65
CA ARG A 97 -1.37 -10.91 18.27
C ARG A 97 -1.77 -11.13 19.74
N THR A 98 -2.39 -10.15 20.37
CA THR A 98 -2.95 -10.34 21.74
C THR A 98 -4.22 -11.19 21.73
N GLY A 99 -4.95 -11.24 20.60
CA GLY A 99 -6.24 -11.93 20.47
C GLY A 99 -7.41 -11.18 21.13
N ASP A 100 -7.23 -9.89 21.41
CA ASP A 100 -8.25 -9.05 22.07
C ASP A 100 -9.08 -8.22 21.08
N TYR A 101 -8.71 -8.23 19.79
CA TYR A 101 -9.32 -7.40 18.76
C TYR A 101 -9.91 -8.25 17.64
N ASP A 102 -10.97 -7.72 17.02
CA ASP A 102 -11.70 -8.36 15.94
C ASP A 102 -11.26 -7.86 14.56
N LEU A 103 -11.00 -6.55 14.46
CA LEU A 103 -10.59 -5.88 13.23
C LEU A 103 -9.34 -5.02 13.42
N VAL A 104 -8.61 -4.86 12.32
CA VAL A 104 -7.52 -3.89 12.22
C VAL A 104 -7.61 -3.14 10.90
N SER A 105 -7.28 -1.83 10.91
CA SER A 105 -7.01 -1.07 9.69
C SER A 105 -5.51 -1.15 9.37
N ALA A 106 -5.12 -2.07 8.50
CA ALA A 106 -3.71 -2.33 8.22
C ALA A 106 -3.27 -1.70 6.90
N SER A 107 -2.10 -1.03 6.93
CA SER A 107 -1.40 -0.64 5.70
C SER A 107 -0.65 -1.82 5.09
N GLY A 108 -0.31 -1.75 3.82
CA GLY A 108 0.30 -2.85 3.08
C GLY A 108 1.63 -3.37 3.64
N ASP A 109 2.36 -2.56 4.40
CA ASP A 109 3.58 -2.96 5.10
C ASP A 109 3.31 -3.87 6.33
N ALA A 110 2.07 -3.88 6.85
CA ALA A 110 1.62 -4.77 7.92
C ALA A 110 0.85 -5.98 7.40
N SER A 111 0.11 -5.84 6.30
CA SER A 111 -0.87 -6.81 5.83
C SER A 111 -0.29 -8.21 5.62
N LEU A 112 0.79 -8.35 4.85
CA LEU A 112 1.42 -9.65 4.61
C LEU A 112 1.99 -10.27 5.89
N ARG A 113 2.42 -9.46 6.85
CA ARG A 113 2.91 -9.95 8.17
C ARG A 113 1.78 -10.56 8.98
N LEU A 114 0.60 -9.95 8.96
CA LEU A 114 -0.61 -10.46 9.61
C LEU A 114 -1.12 -11.73 8.91
N ILE A 115 -1.14 -11.75 7.57
CA ILE A 115 -1.57 -12.90 6.78
C ILE A 115 -0.62 -14.09 7.00
N ALA A 116 0.68 -13.88 6.81
CA ALA A 116 1.69 -14.93 6.97
C ALA A 116 1.78 -15.44 8.43
N GLY A 117 1.51 -14.56 9.40
CA GLY A 117 1.44 -14.93 10.83
C GLY A 117 0.18 -15.72 11.21
N GLY A 118 -0.83 -15.74 10.33
CA GLY A 118 -2.14 -16.32 10.65
C GLY A 118 -2.94 -15.48 11.64
N ASP A 119 -2.59 -14.22 11.78
CA ASP A 119 -3.24 -13.29 12.70
C ASP A 119 -4.60 -12.82 12.14
N VAL A 120 -4.77 -12.86 10.80
CA VAL A 120 -6.01 -12.51 10.09
C VAL A 120 -6.47 -13.65 9.17
N GLN A 121 -7.76 -13.70 8.89
CA GLN A 121 -8.42 -14.72 8.10
C GLN A 121 -8.85 -14.19 6.72
N PRO A 122 -9.00 -15.07 5.70
CA PRO A 122 -9.57 -14.69 4.42
C PRO A 122 -11.03 -14.26 4.57
N LEU A 123 -11.46 -13.31 3.73
CA LEU A 123 -12.79 -12.71 3.76
C LEU A 123 -13.70 -13.31 2.69
N ASN A 124 -14.94 -13.57 3.07
CA ASN A 124 -16.01 -13.86 2.13
C ASN A 124 -16.64 -12.54 1.66
N LEU A 125 -16.26 -12.12 0.47
CA LEU A 125 -16.71 -10.83 -0.10
C LEU A 125 -18.22 -10.81 -0.40
N GLU A 126 -18.88 -11.98 -0.53
CA GLU A 126 -20.34 -12.07 -0.69
C GLU A 126 -21.10 -11.60 0.55
N LEU A 127 -20.45 -11.57 1.72
CA LEU A 127 -21.00 -11.09 2.98
C LEU A 127 -20.81 -9.57 3.18
N ILE A 128 -20.20 -8.88 2.19
CA ILE A 128 -19.89 -7.44 2.19
C ILE A 128 -20.46 -6.81 0.92
N PRO A 129 -21.79 -6.68 0.79
CA PRO A 129 -22.43 -6.20 -0.45
C PRO A 129 -21.97 -4.81 -0.91
N ASN A 130 -21.53 -3.93 0.02
CA ASN A 130 -21.00 -2.62 -0.32
C ASN A 130 -19.55 -2.65 -0.85
N PHE A 131 -18.88 -3.81 -0.82
CA PHE A 131 -17.66 -4.06 -1.58
C PHE A 131 -18.03 -4.43 -3.04
N GLY A 132 -18.52 -3.44 -3.78
CA GLY A 132 -19.09 -3.60 -5.11
C GLY A 132 -18.33 -2.84 -6.21
N ASP A 133 -19.07 -2.49 -7.27
CA ASP A 133 -18.51 -1.84 -8.46
C ASP A 133 -18.02 -0.41 -8.18
N ASP A 134 -18.52 0.24 -7.13
CA ASP A 134 -18.14 1.60 -6.74
C ASP A 134 -16.77 1.66 -6.03
N ILE A 135 -16.23 0.52 -5.60
CA ILE A 135 -14.86 0.47 -5.08
C ILE A 135 -13.88 0.60 -6.24
N VAL A 136 -12.93 1.53 -6.10
CA VAL A 136 -11.88 1.81 -7.08
C VAL A 136 -11.15 0.53 -7.48
N GLU A 137 -11.09 0.25 -8.79
CA GLU A 137 -10.54 -1.01 -9.29
C GLU A 137 -9.08 -1.21 -8.91
N GLY A 138 -8.26 -0.14 -8.97
CA GLY A 138 -6.87 -0.16 -8.55
C GLY A 138 -6.63 -0.39 -7.05
N MET A 139 -7.69 -0.59 -6.26
CA MET A 139 -7.61 -0.95 -4.83
C MET A 139 -8.14 -2.36 -4.54
N LYS A 140 -8.62 -3.08 -5.56
CA LYS A 140 -9.12 -4.46 -5.43
C LYS A 140 -8.03 -5.45 -5.78
N GLY A 141 -7.97 -6.57 -5.06
CA GLY A 141 -7.12 -7.70 -5.39
C GLY A 141 -5.61 -7.39 -5.35
N GLN A 142 -5.20 -6.48 -4.49
CA GLN A 142 -3.83 -6.02 -4.43
C GLN A 142 -2.91 -7.06 -3.77
N ILE A 143 -1.66 -7.09 -4.19
CA ILE A 143 -0.65 -8.06 -3.75
C ILE A 143 -0.39 -8.01 -2.22
N TYR A 144 -0.67 -6.91 -1.57
CA TYR A 144 -0.47 -6.76 -0.13
C TYR A 144 -1.64 -7.27 0.73
N ASP A 145 -2.82 -7.53 0.13
CA ASP A 145 -4.02 -8.01 0.83
C ASP A 145 -4.73 -9.20 0.18
N THR A 146 -4.28 -9.62 -1.01
CA THR A 146 -4.86 -10.75 -1.76
C THR A 146 -3.79 -11.80 -2.04
N ILE A 147 -3.92 -12.97 -1.41
CA ILE A 147 -2.94 -14.05 -1.43
C ILE A 147 -3.61 -15.33 -1.88
N ASN A 148 -3.01 -16.02 -2.86
CA ASN A 148 -3.50 -17.31 -3.39
C ASN A 148 -4.98 -17.20 -3.82
N GLY A 149 -5.39 -16.07 -4.41
CA GLY A 149 -6.75 -15.80 -4.85
C GLY A 149 -7.77 -15.53 -3.74
N LYS A 150 -7.33 -15.42 -2.48
CA LYS A 150 -8.18 -15.08 -1.35
C LYS A 150 -7.93 -13.65 -0.90
N SER A 151 -8.99 -12.86 -0.77
CA SER A 151 -8.91 -11.52 -0.17
C SER A 151 -8.84 -11.61 1.35
N TYR A 152 -7.97 -10.82 1.95
CA TYR A 152 -7.82 -10.65 3.41
C TYR A 152 -8.14 -9.23 3.86
N GLY A 153 -8.33 -8.30 2.92
CA GLY A 153 -8.57 -6.89 3.22
C GLY A 153 -9.71 -6.28 2.42
N ILE A 154 -10.44 -5.37 3.06
CA ILE A 154 -11.42 -4.48 2.44
C ILE A 154 -10.82 -3.09 2.41
N PRO A 155 -10.53 -2.50 1.23
CA PRO A 155 -9.85 -1.23 1.13
C PRO A 155 -10.64 -0.08 1.78
N ILE A 156 -9.91 0.79 2.46
CA ILE A 156 -10.44 1.98 3.14
C ILE A 156 -10.11 3.23 2.32
N GLY A 157 -8.88 3.35 1.89
CA GLY A 157 -8.38 4.48 1.13
C GLY A 157 -6.89 4.37 0.88
N ARG A 158 -6.38 5.29 0.06
CA ARG A 158 -4.96 5.31 -0.35
C ARG A 158 -4.40 6.73 -0.40
N GLY A 159 -3.07 6.84 -0.36
CA GLY A 159 -2.35 8.10 -0.54
C GLY A 159 -0.94 7.89 -1.04
N ALA A 160 -0.39 8.89 -1.72
CA ALA A 160 0.99 8.91 -2.15
C ALA A 160 1.91 9.55 -1.09
N ASN A 161 3.14 9.10 -1.03
CA ASN A 161 4.22 9.87 -0.44
C ASN A 161 4.65 10.93 -1.47
N ILE A 162 4.69 12.17 -1.05
CA ILE A 162 4.92 13.30 -1.94
C ILE A 162 6.18 14.07 -1.53
N LEU A 163 6.75 14.80 -2.47
CA LEU A 163 7.77 15.81 -2.18
C LEU A 163 7.07 17.12 -1.80
N GLN A 164 7.06 17.43 -0.50
CA GLN A 164 6.60 18.72 0.00
C GLN A 164 7.74 19.73 0.01
N TYR A 165 7.46 20.99 -0.33
CA TYR A 165 8.47 22.04 -0.32
C TYR A 165 7.89 23.42 0.01
N ASN A 166 8.75 24.31 0.52
CA ASN A 166 8.44 25.72 0.75
C ASN A 166 8.78 26.54 -0.50
N SER A 167 7.78 26.97 -1.26
CA SER A 167 7.92 27.68 -2.54
C SER A 167 8.53 29.09 -2.44
N GLU A 168 8.62 29.67 -1.23
CA GLU A 168 9.35 30.92 -1.02
C GLU A 168 10.88 30.73 -1.00
N ILE A 169 11.34 29.48 -0.73
CA ILE A 169 12.75 29.11 -0.67
C ILE A 169 13.14 28.26 -1.89
N VAL A 170 12.34 27.25 -2.19
CA VAL A 170 12.45 26.40 -3.37
C VAL A 170 11.63 27.05 -4.47
N THR A 171 12.18 28.04 -5.14
CA THR A 171 11.46 28.93 -6.07
C THR A 171 11.15 28.29 -7.43
N GLU A 172 11.87 27.24 -7.81
CA GLU A 172 11.57 26.41 -8.97
C GLU A 172 10.92 25.13 -8.46
N GLU A 173 9.75 24.76 -9.02
CA GLU A 173 9.06 23.53 -8.66
C GLU A 173 9.95 22.33 -8.94
N PRO A 174 10.24 21.48 -7.95
CA PRO A 174 11.02 20.27 -8.17
C PRO A 174 10.27 19.30 -9.09
N THR A 175 10.96 18.72 -10.06
CA THR A 175 10.42 17.67 -10.93
C THR A 175 10.97 16.28 -10.60
N SER A 176 12.01 16.23 -9.78
CA SER A 176 12.74 15.04 -9.38
C SER A 176 12.96 15.02 -7.88
N TRP A 177 13.12 13.83 -7.33
CA TRP A 177 13.58 13.61 -5.96
C TRP A 177 15.04 14.01 -5.73
N ASP A 178 15.84 14.33 -6.76
CA ASP A 178 17.25 14.74 -6.67
C ASP A 178 17.50 15.76 -5.55
N VAL A 179 16.61 16.75 -5.43
CA VAL A 179 16.71 17.82 -4.40
C VAL A 179 16.68 17.29 -2.97
N ALA A 180 16.16 16.09 -2.75
CA ALA A 180 16.07 15.46 -1.43
C ALA A 180 17.04 14.27 -1.27
N TRP A 181 17.72 13.81 -2.36
CA TRP A 181 18.60 12.65 -2.32
C TRP A 181 20.06 12.98 -2.58
N GLU A 182 20.37 13.98 -3.41
CA GLU A 182 21.72 14.26 -3.84
C GLU A 182 22.53 15.04 -2.79
N LYS A 183 23.81 14.67 -2.60
CA LYS A 183 24.71 15.32 -1.63
C LYS A 183 24.95 16.79 -1.87
N ASP A 184 24.92 17.22 -3.12
CA ASP A 184 25.11 18.59 -3.56
C ASP A 184 23.80 19.37 -3.66
N SER A 185 22.72 18.82 -3.11
CA SER A 185 21.46 19.55 -2.98
C SER A 185 21.69 20.92 -2.35
N PRO A 186 21.17 22.00 -2.97
CA PRO A 186 21.26 23.33 -2.39
C PRO A 186 20.51 23.47 -1.06
N TYR A 187 19.74 22.45 -0.69
CA TYR A 187 18.93 22.40 0.53
C TYR A 187 19.51 21.45 1.59
N ALA A 188 20.74 20.99 1.43
CA ALA A 188 21.41 20.12 2.38
C ALA A 188 21.36 20.69 3.81
N GLY A 189 20.95 19.86 4.78
CA GLY A 189 20.73 20.26 6.17
C GLY A 189 19.35 20.91 6.43
N GLN A 190 18.46 20.95 5.43
CA GLN A 190 17.08 21.43 5.54
C GLN A 190 16.08 20.44 4.91
N VAL A 191 16.48 19.18 4.75
CA VAL A 191 15.67 18.09 4.20
C VAL A 191 15.07 17.28 5.34
N ILE A 192 13.79 16.90 5.22
CA ILE A 192 13.13 15.96 6.12
C ILE A 192 12.83 14.64 5.41
N ALA A 193 12.97 13.52 6.11
CA ALA A 193 12.73 12.19 5.57
C ALA A 193 11.87 11.34 6.50
N TYR A 194 11.17 10.33 5.95
CA TYR A 194 10.32 9.44 6.75
C TYR A 194 11.15 8.45 7.56
N ASP A 195 10.78 8.22 8.81
CA ASP A 195 11.49 7.35 9.77
C ASP A 195 10.82 5.99 9.92
N ALA A 196 11.00 5.13 8.94
CA ALA A 196 10.56 3.73 9.02
C ALA A 196 11.38 2.85 8.08
N PRO A 197 11.54 1.53 8.38
CA PRO A 197 12.22 0.60 7.48
C PRO A 197 11.65 0.56 6.06
N ILE A 198 10.34 0.77 5.90
CA ILE A 198 9.68 0.79 4.59
C ILE A 198 10.18 1.92 3.68
N TYR A 199 10.79 2.97 4.24
CA TYR A 199 11.40 4.08 3.49
C TYR A 199 12.57 3.63 2.60
N ILE A 200 13.10 2.43 2.81
CA ILE A 200 14.08 1.81 1.91
C ILE A 200 13.51 1.67 0.49
N ALA A 201 12.19 1.46 0.36
CA ALA A 201 11.54 1.40 -0.94
C ALA A 201 11.56 2.75 -1.68
N ASP A 202 11.53 3.88 -0.98
CA ASP A 202 11.67 5.21 -1.59
C ASP A 202 13.05 5.37 -2.24
N ALA A 203 14.10 4.88 -1.57
CA ALA A 203 15.44 4.82 -2.16
C ALA A 203 15.48 3.88 -3.37
N ALA A 204 14.77 2.75 -3.31
CA ALA A 204 14.71 1.82 -4.44
C ALA A 204 13.99 2.44 -5.64
N VAL A 205 12.88 3.18 -5.44
CA VAL A 205 12.19 3.90 -6.52
C VAL A 205 13.12 4.92 -7.19
N TYR A 206 13.87 5.67 -6.39
CA TYR A 206 14.89 6.59 -6.94
C TYR A 206 15.94 5.86 -7.78
N LEU A 207 16.47 4.74 -7.26
CA LEU A 207 17.48 3.94 -7.96
C LEU A 207 16.94 3.28 -9.24
N MET A 208 15.66 2.92 -9.30
CA MET A 208 15.05 2.39 -10.53
C MET A 208 15.16 3.38 -11.68
N ALA A 209 15.04 4.66 -11.42
CA ALA A 209 15.13 5.71 -12.42
C ALA A 209 16.59 6.11 -12.75
N HIS A 210 17.47 6.16 -11.74
CA HIS A 210 18.81 6.73 -11.87
C HIS A 210 19.92 5.68 -12.05
N GLU A 211 19.72 4.43 -11.61
CA GLU A 211 20.67 3.31 -11.73
C GLU A 211 19.99 2.05 -12.30
N PRO A 212 19.44 2.09 -13.54
CA PRO A 212 18.66 0.99 -14.11
C PRO A 212 19.48 -0.32 -14.26
N GLU A 213 20.81 -0.26 -14.24
CA GLU A 213 21.68 -1.44 -14.24
C GLU A 213 21.59 -2.27 -12.96
N LEU A 214 20.99 -1.76 -11.89
CA LEU A 214 20.67 -2.55 -10.69
C LEU A 214 19.56 -3.56 -10.97
N GLY A 215 18.73 -3.35 -12.00
CA GLY A 215 17.66 -4.26 -12.38
C GLY A 215 16.58 -4.39 -11.31
N ILE A 216 16.27 -3.30 -10.58
CA ILE A 216 15.16 -3.26 -9.63
C ILE A 216 13.88 -3.12 -10.45
N GLU A 217 12.98 -4.11 -10.39
CA GLU A 217 11.68 -4.09 -11.07
C GLU A 217 10.52 -3.79 -10.10
N ASN A 218 10.72 -4.09 -8.81
CA ASN A 218 9.75 -3.78 -7.76
C ASN A 218 10.52 -3.31 -6.50
N PRO A 219 10.20 -2.12 -5.97
CA PRO A 219 10.95 -1.54 -4.85
C PRO A 219 10.82 -2.32 -3.53
N TYR A 220 9.87 -3.25 -3.42
CA TYR A 220 9.69 -4.13 -2.26
C TYR A 220 10.29 -5.53 -2.46
N ALA A 221 10.85 -5.82 -3.62
CA ALA A 221 11.44 -7.11 -3.97
C ALA A 221 12.95 -6.99 -4.19
N LEU A 222 13.67 -6.47 -3.20
CA LEU A 222 15.11 -6.25 -3.30
C LEU A 222 15.90 -7.50 -2.92
N ASP A 223 16.82 -7.93 -3.78
CA ASP A 223 17.86 -8.87 -3.35
C ASP A 223 18.92 -8.19 -2.48
N GLU A 224 19.88 -8.94 -1.94
CA GLU A 224 20.92 -8.40 -1.04
C GLU A 224 21.74 -7.27 -1.67
N LYS A 225 22.03 -7.36 -3.00
CA LYS A 225 22.80 -6.35 -3.70
C LYS A 225 21.98 -5.07 -3.90
N GLN A 226 20.72 -5.21 -4.28
CA GLN A 226 19.79 -4.10 -4.46
C GLN A 226 19.49 -3.40 -3.14
N LEU A 227 19.26 -4.17 -2.05
CA LEU A 227 19.11 -3.63 -0.70
C LEU A 227 20.36 -2.87 -0.26
N ALA A 228 21.57 -3.41 -0.51
CA ALA A 228 22.80 -2.73 -0.17
C ALA A 228 22.94 -1.39 -0.90
N ALA A 229 22.57 -1.31 -2.18
CA ALA A 229 22.58 -0.08 -2.96
C ALA A 229 21.59 0.96 -2.39
N ALA A 230 20.37 0.53 -2.03
CA ALA A 230 19.37 1.41 -1.40
C ALA A 230 19.87 1.95 -0.04
N ILE A 231 20.53 1.11 0.76
CA ILE A 231 21.12 1.52 2.04
C ILE A 231 22.29 2.48 1.86
N ASP A 232 23.11 2.29 0.86
CA ASP A 232 24.22 3.21 0.56
C ASP A 232 23.68 4.59 0.13
N LEU A 233 22.61 4.64 -0.67
CA LEU A 233 21.92 5.88 -1.02
C LEU A 233 21.30 6.56 0.22
N LEU A 234 20.64 5.80 1.10
CA LEU A 234 20.06 6.32 2.34
C LEU A 234 21.14 6.88 3.30
N LYS A 235 22.31 6.24 3.38
CA LYS A 235 23.44 6.78 4.14
C LYS A 235 23.96 8.08 3.54
N GLN A 236 23.95 8.19 2.22
CA GLN A 236 24.28 9.43 1.53
C GLN A 236 23.23 10.52 1.86
N GLN A 237 21.93 10.20 1.76
CA GLN A 237 20.85 11.12 2.13
C GLN A 237 20.94 11.58 3.58
N ASN A 238 21.31 10.67 4.50
CA ASN A 238 21.46 11.00 5.92
C ASN A 238 22.48 12.14 6.18
N GLU A 239 23.44 12.38 5.28
CA GLU A 239 24.40 13.50 5.40
C GLU A 239 23.72 14.87 5.16
N ILE A 240 22.58 14.91 4.45
CA ILE A 240 21.85 16.14 4.10
C ILE A 240 20.51 16.30 4.83
N VAL A 241 20.00 15.24 5.46
CA VAL A 241 18.76 15.24 6.23
C VAL A 241 18.98 16.00 7.54
N SER A 242 18.08 16.95 7.83
CA SER A 242 18.06 17.68 9.12
C SER A 242 17.25 16.94 10.17
N GLU A 243 16.23 16.21 9.77
CA GLU A 243 15.26 15.57 10.66
C GLU A 243 14.63 14.35 10.00
N TYR A 244 14.40 13.29 10.79
CA TYR A 244 13.56 12.16 10.43
C TYR A 244 12.24 12.24 11.19
N TRP A 245 11.13 11.96 10.52
CA TRP A 245 9.80 12.03 11.12
C TRP A 245 9.06 10.69 11.02
N SER A 246 8.39 10.33 12.09
CA SER A 246 7.37 9.26 12.15
C SER A 246 6.09 9.78 12.79
N ASP A 247 6.15 10.96 13.43
CA ASP A 247 5.02 11.66 14.02
C ASP A 247 4.57 12.79 13.07
N PRO A 248 3.31 12.75 12.56
CA PRO A 248 2.74 13.80 11.71
C PRO A 248 2.83 15.20 12.29
N ALA A 249 2.63 15.39 13.60
CA ALA A 249 2.69 16.69 14.23
C ALA A 249 4.12 17.25 14.25
N ALA A 250 5.13 16.40 14.38
CA ALA A 250 6.54 16.80 14.28
C ALA A 250 6.87 17.27 12.87
N GLN A 251 6.42 16.57 11.84
CA GLN A 251 6.62 16.94 10.43
C GLN A 251 6.00 18.31 10.13
N ILE A 252 4.72 18.54 10.49
CA ILE A 252 4.03 19.82 10.30
C ILE A 252 4.79 20.95 11.03
N THR A 253 5.24 20.70 12.26
CA THR A 253 5.97 21.69 13.09
C THR A 253 7.31 22.05 12.46
N SER A 254 8.04 21.09 11.89
CA SER A 254 9.32 21.29 11.23
C SER A 254 9.21 22.23 10.02
N PHE A 255 8.21 21.99 9.17
CA PHE A 255 7.91 22.87 8.03
C PHE A 255 7.45 24.26 8.49
N ALA A 256 6.47 24.33 9.40
CA ALA A 256 5.95 25.61 9.91
C ALA A 256 7.03 26.44 10.62
N GLY A 257 7.95 25.79 11.34
CA GLY A 257 9.07 26.41 12.04
C GLY A 257 10.24 26.81 11.14
N GLY A 258 10.25 26.37 9.88
CA GLY A 258 11.33 26.64 8.91
C GLY A 258 12.61 25.86 9.18
N THR A 259 12.57 24.81 9.99
CA THR A 259 13.72 23.89 10.20
C THR A 259 14.00 23.11 8.93
N THR A 260 12.94 22.70 8.25
CA THR A 260 13.01 22.01 6.94
C THR A 260 12.35 22.88 5.86
N VAL A 261 12.83 22.73 4.64
CA VAL A 261 12.31 23.44 3.46
C VAL A 261 11.74 22.52 2.41
N LEU A 262 12.14 21.25 2.40
CA LEU A 262 11.60 20.20 1.53
C LEU A 262 11.82 18.80 2.11
N GLY A 263 11.12 17.83 1.57
CA GLY A 263 11.32 16.42 1.85
C GLY A 263 10.04 15.59 1.76
N THR A 264 10.12 14.37 2.26
CA THR A 264 9.02 13.41 2.21
C THR A 264 7.86 13.83 3.10
N SER A 265 6.66 13.77 2.59
CA SER A 265 5.41 14.08 3.29
C SER A 265 4.26 13.25 2.75
N TRP A 266 3.11 13.34 3.42
CA TRP A 266 1.82 12.91 2.91
C TRP A 266 1.00 14.12 2.49
N GLU A 267 0.13 13.96 1.50
CA GLU A 267 -0.67 15.07 0.99
C GLU A 267 -1.55 15.70 2.09
N VAL A 268 -2.05 14.90 3.03
CA VAL A 268 -2.79 15.39 4.19
C VAL A 268 -1.93 16.31 5.09
N LEU A 269 -0.66 15.98 5.30
CA LEU A 269 0.22 16.79 6.16
C LEU A 269 0.53 18.12 5.52
N ARG A 270 0.73 18.14 4.20
CA ARG A 270 0.85 19.36 3.42
C ARG A 270 -0.42 20.21 3.56
N LYS A 271 -1.61 19.63 3.44
CA LYS A 271 -2.90 20.32 3.61
C LYS A 271 -3.05 20.91 5.02
N LEU A 272 -2.70 20.14 6.05
CA LEU A 272 -2.78 20.57 7.46
C LEU A 272 -1.76 21.65 7.83
N THR A 273 -0.74 21.88 7.03
CA THR A 273 0.22 22.96 7.24
C THR A 273 -0.40 24.35 7.01
N GLU A 274 -1.59 24.44 6.39
CA GLU A 274 -2.47 25.62 6.25
C GLU A 274 -1.79 26.91 5.73
N ASP A 275 -0.68 26.80 4.99
CA ASP A 275 0.04 27.95 4.44
C ASP A 275 0.34 27.71 2.96
N ASP A 276 -0.15 28.60 2.10
CA ASP A 276 -0.05 28.49 0.64
C ASP A 276 1.38 28.45 0.09
N LYS A 277 2.37 28.82 0.89
CA LYS A 277 3.78 28.67 0.49
C LYS A 277 4.24 27.20 0.44
N PHE A 278 3.59 26.31 1.18
CA PHE A 278 3.90 24.89 1.12
C PHE A 278 3.16 24.27 -0.05
N LYS A 279 3.92 23.68 -0.93
CA LYS A 279 3.48 22.99 -2.14
C LYS A 279 3.88 21.53 -2.07
N SER A 280 3.28 20.72 -2.91
CA SER A 280 3.61 19.31 -3.10
C SER A 280 3.69 18.97 -4.57
N VAL A 281 4.46 17.96 -4.86
CA VAL A 281 4.60 17.38 -6.20
C VAL A 281 4.84 15.88 -6.07
N LEU A 282 4.29 15.11 -7.02
CA LEU A 282 4.72 13.74 -7.29
C LEU A 282 5.83 13.80 -8.34
N PRO A 283 7.10 13.49 -7.97
CA PRO A 283 8.22 13.57 -8.89
C PRO A 283 8.12 12.61 -10.10
N GLU A 284 8.91 12.87 -11.14
CA GLU A 284 8.88 12.10 -12.39
C GLU A 284 9.24 10.63 -12.20
N GLU A 285 10.09 10.30 -11.22
CA GLU A 285 10.47 8.92 -10.85
C GLU A 285 9.29 8.13 -10.25
N GLY A 286 8.20 8.82 -9.93
CA GLY A 286 7.13 8.28 -9.11
C GLY A 286 7.48 8.33 -7.63
N SER A 287 6.73 7.59 -6.83
CA SER A 287 6.87 7.57 -5.37
C SER A 287 6.41 6.25 -4.79
N THR A 288 6.65 6.05 -3.51
CA THR A 288 5.90 5.06 -2.73
C THR A 288 4.57 5.66 -2.25
N GLY A 289 3.69 4.82 -1.74
CA GLY A 289 2.42 5.24 -1.17
C GLY A 289 1.87 4.19 -0.23
N TRP A 290 0.76 4.49 0.38
CA TRP A 290 0.10 3.59 1.32
C TRP A 290 -1.36 3.36 0.90
N SER A 291 -1.85 2.17 1.20
CA SER A 291 -3.24 1.77 1.04
C SER A 291 -3.63 0.97 2.27
N ASP A 292 -4.71 1.37 2.91
CA ASP A 292 -5.19 0.77 4.14
C ASP A 292 -6.42 -0.10 3.88
N ALA A 293 -6.50 -1.21 4.60
CA ALA A 293 -7.61 -2.14 4.49
C ALA A 293 -8.10 -2.63 5.87
N TRP A 294 -9.41 -2.84 5.99
CA TRP A 294 -9.98 -3.57 7.13
C TRP A 294 -9.64 -5.05 7.00
N MET A 295 -9.04 -5.63 8.02
CA MET A 295 -8.70 -7.06 8.08
C MET A 295 -9.30 -7.70 9.33
N LEU A 296 -9.88 -8.90 9.16
CA LEU A 296 -10.56 -9.64 10.22
C LEU A 296 -9.61 -10.58 10.94
N ALA A 297 -9.55 -10.50 12.26
CA ALA A 297 -8.76 -11.41 13.09
C ALA A 297 -9.19 -12.88 12.91
N THR A 298 -8.22 -13.80 12.86
CA THR A 298 -8.48 -15.25 12.79
C THR A 298 -9.27 -15.74 14.00
N GLU A 299 -8.95 -15.26 15.19
CA GLU A 299 -9.58 -15.63 16.46
C GLU A 299 -10.63 -14.60 16.91
N SER A 300 -11.25 -13.87 15.95
CA SER A 300 -12.31 -12.90 16.29
C SER A 300 -13.42 -13.55 17.10
N LYS A 301 -13.81 -12.86 18.15
CA LYS A 301 -14.94 -13.27 19.01
C LYS A 301 -16.26 -12.69 18.53
N ASN A 302 -16.21 -11.68 17.67
CA ASN A 302 -17.33 -10.90 17.18
C ASN A 302 -17.35 -10.80 15.64
N PRO A 303 -17.19 -11.93 14.89
CA PRO A 303 -17.03 -11.90 13.45
C PRO A 303 -18.24 -11.33 12.70
N ASN A 304 -19.48 -11.54 13.20
CA ASN A 304 -20.65 -11.01 12.51
C ASN A 304 -20.75 -9.49 12.63
N CYS A 305 -20.46 -8.92 13.82
CA CYS A 305 -20.33 -7.47 13.99
C CYS A 305 -19.17 -6.89 13.18
N ALA A 306 -18.06 -7.64 13.03
CA ALA A 306 -16.91 -7.23 12.22
C ALA A 306 -17.23 -7.17 10.72
N TYR A 307 -17.92 -8.18 10.19
CA TYR A 307 -18.41 -8.14 8.80
C TYR A 307 -19.41 -7.00 8.58
N ALA A 308 -20.33 -6.80 9.51
CA ALA A 308 -21.28 -5.68 9.44
C ALA A 308 -20.54 -4.33 9.43
N TRP A 309 -19.46 -4.18 10.23
CA TRP A 309 -18.63 -2.96 10.20
C TRP A 309 -17.95 -2.77 8.85
N MET A 310 -17.34 -3.82 8.28
CA MET A 310 -16.67 -3.74 6.98
C MET A 310 -17.64 -3.34 5.86
N ASP A 311 -18.85 -3.91 5.87
CA ASP A 311 -19.90 -3.55 4.90
C ASP A 311 -20.37 -2.10 5.08
N TYR A 312 -20.66 -1.68 6.30
CA TYR A 312 -21.06 -0.31 6.66
C TYR A 312 -19.98 0.71 6.30
N ALA A 313 -18.71 0.42 6.64
CA ALA A 313 -17.58 1.29 6.36
C ALA A 313 -17.22 1.37 4.85
N SER A 314 -17.77 0.47 4.03
CA SER A 314 -17.61 0.47 2.57
C SER A 314 -18.69 1.28 1.85
N THR A 315 -19.73 1.75 2.56
CA THR A 315 -20.75 2.65 1.96
C THR A 315 -20.11 3.97 1.52
N PRO A 316 -20.62 4.63 0.46
CA PRO A 316 -20.08 5.92 0.02
C PRO A 316 -20.01 6.97 1.12
N GLU A 317 -21.05 7.04 1.95
CA GLU A 317 -21.16 8.03 3.02
C GLU A 317 -20.11 7.81 4.11
N VAL A 318 -19.94 6.58 4.57
CA VAL A 318 -19.03 6.27 5.69
C VAL A 318 -17.59 6.21 5.24
N ASN A 319 -17.33 5.57 4.10
CA ASN A 319 -16.00 5.54 3.50
C ASN A 319 -15.49 6.97 3.20
N GLY A 320 -16.38 7.79 2.61
CA GLY A 320 -16.09 9.20 2.37
C GLY A 320 -15.85 10.01 3.65
N ALA A 321 -16.64 9.78 4.71
CA ALA A 321 -16.44 10.44 5.99
C ALA A 321 -15.06 10.09 6.61
N ILE A 322 -14.68 8.82 6.58
CA ILE A 322 -13.35 8.35 7.01
C ILE A 322 -12.27 9.03 6.17
N ALA A 323 -12.42 9.03 4.84
CA ALA A 323 -11.44 9.61 3.93
C ALA A 323 -11.28 11.13 4.12
N MET A 324 -12.38 11.85 4.31
CA MET A 324 -12.36 13.30 4.58
C MET A 324 -11.70 13.62 5.92
N ASN A 325 -12.01 12.83 6.96
CA ASN A 325 -11.49 13.05 8.30
C ASN A 325 -10.00 12.75 8.39
N PHE A 326 -9.55 11.66 7.80
CA PHE A 326 -8.13 11.30 7.78
C PHE A 326 -7.33 12.14 6.78
N GLY A 327 -7.88 12.41 5.59
CA GLY A 327 -7.23 13.10 4.47
C GLY A 327 -6.56 12.12 3.52
N MET A 328 -7.36 11.37 2.76
CA MET A 328 -6.90 10.39 1.77
C MET A 328 -7.91 10.26 0.62
N ALA A 329 -7.48 9.62 -0.46
CA ALA A 329 -8.38 9.18 -1.51
C ALA A 329 -9.28 8.04 -0.97
N PRO A 330 -10.62 8.18 -1.00
CA PRO A 330 -11.54 7.12 -0.57
C PRO A 330 -11.45 5.90 -1.47
N ALA A 331 -11.73 4.72 -0.92
CA ALA A 331 -11.87 3.50 -1.71
C ALA A 331 -13.18 3.47 -2.50
N ASN A 332 -14.25 4.07 -1.98
CA ASN A 332 -15.54 4.13 -2.68
C ASN A 332 -15.65 5.41 -3.53
N ALA A 333 -15.54 5.27 -4.86
CA ALA A 333 -15.56 6.39 -5.81
C ALA A 333 -16.92 7.08 -5.90
N ALA A 334 -18.04 6.40 -5.57
CA ALA A 334 -19.36 7.01 -5.59
C ALA A 334 -19.48 8.18 -4.59
N PHE A 335 -18.68 8.19 -3.53
CA PHE A 335 -18.58 9.34 -2.62
C PHE A 335 -18.27 10.64 -3.35
N CYS A 336 -17.39 10.61 -4.35
CA CYS A 336 -16.93 11.80 -5.06
C CYS A 336 -18.05 12.56 -5.79
N GLU A 337 -19.19 11.92 -6.01
CA GLU A 337 -20.36 12.48 -6.68
C GLU A 337 -21.45 12.97 -5.71
N THR A 338 -21.28 12.76 -4.39
CA THR A 338 -22.32 13.07 -3.40
C THR A 338 -22.51 14.56 -3.15
N SER A 339 -21.45 15.37 -3.29
CA SER A 339 -21.49 16.82 -3.08
C SER A 339 -20.30 17.52 -3.74
N GLU A 340 -20.37 18.86 -3.88
CA GLU A 340 -19.24 19.67 -4.34
C GLU A 340 -18.02 19.60 -3.40
N GLU A 341 -18.24 19.42 -2.09
CA GLU A 341 -17.18 19.26 -1.10
C GLU A 341 -16.50 17.90 -1.26
N ALA A 342 -17.28 16.84 -1.43
CA ALA A 342 -16.77 15.50 -1.72
C ALA A 342 -15.95 15.48 -3.01
N LYS A 343 -16.48 16.12 -4.08
CA LYS A 343 -15.76 16.25 -5.33
C LYS A 343 -14.44 16.97 -5.16
N ALA A 344 -14.43 18.12 -4.45
CA ALA A 344 -13.22 18.89 -4.20
C ALA A 344 -12.18 18.10 -3.38
N HIS A 345 -12.65 17.27 -2.43
CA HIS A 345 -11.80 16.34 -1.68
C HIS A 345 -11.18 15.29 -2.60
N CYS A 346 -12.00 14.62 -3.43
CA CYS A 346 -11.55 13.62 -4.35
C CYS A 346 -10.57 14.17 -5.41
N ASP A 347 -10.86 15.37 -5.94
CA ASP A 347 -9.95 16.06 -6.87
C ASP A 347 -8.60 16.36 -6.20
N TYR A 348 -8.60 16.78 -4.93
CA TYR A 348 -7.38 17.11 -4.18
C TYR A 348 -6.52 15.88 -3.89
N PHE A 349 -7.15 14.76 -3.54
CA PHE A 349 -6.45 13.50 -3.22
C PHE A 349 -6.36 12.53 -4.41
N HIS A 350 -6.66 12.99 -5.64
CA HIS A 350 -6.56 12.18 -6.86
C HIS A 350 -7.39 10.89 -6.84
N ALA A 351 -8.53 10.86 -6.13
CA ALA A 351 -9.26 9.63 -5.81
C ALA A 351 -9.62 8.77 -7.04
N THR A 352 -9.97 9.41 -8.16
CA THR A 352 -10.35 8.77 -9.43
C THR A 352 -9.31 8.94 -10.54
N ASP A 353 -8.11 9.39 -10.20
CA ASP A 353 -7.00 9.60 -11.13
C ASP A 353 -6.06 8.39 -11.10
N GLU A 354 -6.40 7.37 -11.88
CA GLU A 354 -5.59 6.15 -11.96
C GLU A 354 -4.21 6.44 -12.59
N GLU A 355 -4.07 7.40 -13.53
CA GLU A 355 -2.78 7.78 -14.12
C GLU A 355 -1.82 8.35 -13.06
N TYR A 356 -2.35 9.08 -12.07
CA TYR A 356 -1.58 9.53 -10.93
C TYR A 356 -1.06 8.35 -10.10
N PHE A 357 -1.94 7.40 -9.80
CA PHE A 357 -1.60 6.26 -8.94
C PHE A 357 -0.80 5.15 -9.67
N GLU A 358 -0.77 5.11 -10.99
CA GLU A 358 0.17 4.25 -11.75
C GLU A 358 1.65 4.57 -11.47
N LYS A 359 1.94 5.77 -10.97
CA LYS A 359 3.30 6.19 -10.56
C LYS A 359 3.59 5.91 -9.09
N VAL A 360 2.66 5.31 -8.36
CA VAL A 360 2.76 5.09 -6.91
C VAL A 360 2.92 3.61 -6.61
N TRP A 361 4.02 3.26 -5.98
CA TRP A 361 4.29 1.93 -5.47
C TRP A 361 3.73 1.79 -4.07
N PHE A 362 2.62 1.07 -3.92
CA PHE A 362 1.98 0.92 -2.61
C PHE A 362 2.78 0.02 -1.69
N TRP A 363 2.92 0.44 -0.44
CA TRP A 363 3.63 -0.30 0.60
C TRP A 363 3.21 -1.76 0.62
N THR A 364 4.22 -2.61 0.55
CA THR A 364 4.06 -4.06 0.58
C THR A 364 5.16 -4.61 1.47
N THR A 365 4.82 -5.51 2.37
CA THR A 365 5.81 -6.13 3.25
C THR A 365 6.88 -6.86 2.43
N PRO A 366 8.17 -6.52 2.55
CA PRO A 366 9.24 -7.29 1.91
C PRO A 366 9.30 -8.72 2.47
N ILE A 367 9.35 -9.71 1.60
CA ILE A 367 9.42 -11.13 1.93
C ILE A 367 10.53 -11.82 1.13
N GLU A 368 10.98 -12.99 1.60
CA GLU A 368 12.08 -13.75 0.94
C GLU A 368 11.72 -14.23 -0.48
N GLN A 369 10.45 -14.53 -0.72
CA GLN A 369 9.95 -14.77 -2.07
C GLN A 369 9.85 -13.43 -2.80
N CYS A 370 10.51 -13.33 -3.96
CA CYS A 370 10.45 -12.12 -4.76
C CYS A 370 9.05 -11.91 -5.34
N ILE A 371 8.41 -10.79 -4.99
CA ILE A 371 7.05 -10.46 -5.44
C ILE A 371 7.02 -9.82 -6.84
N ASP A 372 8.17 -9.68 -7.49
CA ASP A 372 8.33 -9.22 -8.87
C ASP A 372 8.29 -10.36 -9.90
N GLY A 373 8.00 -11.58 -9.46
CA GLY A 373 7.88 -12.76 -10.30
C GLY A 373 9.18 -13.53 -10.51
N ARG A 374 10.33 -13.06 -9.97
CA ARG A 374 11.57 -13.84 -9.99
C ARG A 374 11.39 -15.12 -9.18
N SER A 375 11.78 -16.26 -9.77
CA SER A 375 11.76 -17.54 -9.09
C SER A 375 12.85 -17.65 -8.02
N ALA A 376 12.68 -18.57 -7.06
CA ALA A 376 13.69 -18.85 -6.03
C ALA A 376 15.04 -19.34 -6.60
N GLU A 377 15.08 -19.80 -7.86
CA GLU A 377 16.31 -20.19 -8.58
C GLU A 377 17.04 -18.95 -9.14
N GLU A 378 16.30 -17.87 -9.42
CA GLU A 378 16.83 -16.63 -9.99
C GLU A 378 17.28 -15.66 -8.90
N ALA A 379 16.51 -15.51 -7.84
CA ALA A 379 16.83 -14.63 -6.73
C ALA A 379 16.12 -15.05 -5.43
N THR A 380 16.72 -14.65 -4.30
CA THR A 380 16.06 -14.60 -2.99
C THR A 380 16.01 -13.14 -2.59
N CYS A 381 14.81 -12.64 -2.32
CA CYS A 381 14.61 -11.28 -1.86
C CYS A 381 14.84 -11.15 -0.35
N THR A 382 15.05 -9.94 0.08
CA THR A 382 15.27 -9.63 1.49
C THR A 382 13.94 -9.40 2.20
N ASN A 383 13.83 -9.92 3.42
CA ASN A 383 12.61 -9.83 4.21
C ASN A 383 12.56 -8.57 5.10
N PHE A 384 11.40 -8.31 5.70
CA PHE A 384 11.18 -7.13 6.55
C PHE A 384 12.14 -7.05 7.73
N GLN A 385 12.59 -8.17 8.33
CA GLN A 385 13.56 -8.15 9.42
C GLN A 385 14.93 -7.65 8.92
N GLN A 386 15.36 -8.11 7.75
CA GLN A 386 16.60 -7.64 7.12
C GLN A 386 16.52 -6.15 6.80
N TRP A 387 15.35 -5.66 6.35
CA TRP A 387 15.11 -4.24 6.12
C TRP A 387 15.17 -3.44 7.43
N THR A 388 14.59 -3.95 8.51
CA THR A 388 14.65 -3.31 9.83
C THR A 388 16.09 -3.18 10.33
N ASP A 389 16.88 -4.26 10.23
CA ASP A 389 18.28 -4.26 10.63
C ASP A 389 19.12 -3.31 9.75
N ALA A 390 18.84 -3.28 8.43
CA ALA A 390 19.49 -2.40 7.49
C ALA A 390 19.16 -0.92 7.76
N TRP A 391 17.88 -0.59 8.03
CA TRP A 391 17.45 0.76 8.40
C TRP A 391 18.15 1.29 9.64
N LEU A 392 18.29 0.46 10.68
CA LEU A 392 19.03 0.84 11.88
C LEU A 392 20.47 1.23 11.56
N SER A 393 21.11 0.62 10.55
CA SER A 393 22.47 0.95 10.13
C SER A 393 22.59 2.29 9.40
N VAL A 394 21.51 2.86 8.90
CA VAL A 394 21.47 4.19 8.26
C VAL A 394 21.58 5.29 9.31
N LYS A 395 20.93 5.09 10.45
CA LYS A 395 20.80 6.11 11.50
C LYS A 395 21.98 6.13 12.47
N GLY A 396 22.78 5.06 12.55
CA GLY A 396 24.01 4.97 13.38
C GLY A 396 23.77 4.38 14.73
#